data_c5e0a69a01c1f00b3225524cb4dd4a43
#
_entry.id   c5e0a69a01c1f00b3225524cb4dd4a43
#
_cell.length_a   1.000
_cell.length_b   1.000
_cell.length_c   1.000
_cell.angle_alpha   90.00
_cell.angle_beta   90.00
_cell.angle_gamma   90.00
#
_symmetry.space_group_name_H-M   'P 1'
#
loop_
_entity.id
_entity.type
_entity.pdbx_description
1 polymer ?
#
loop_
_entity_poly.entity_id
_entity_poly.type
_entity_poly.pdbx_seq_one_letter_code
_entity_poly.pdbx_strand_id
1 'polypeptide(L)'
;MKGIVVYDSYFGNTKKVAETIVEQIKAEGHEAELRSMREDYPSPPQGDFMFVGSPNRFGGVTGRTKRFVKHLDLATWKGKPMAVFTTVASPPKGEVTEKQNQSHEKWALRAAPKLRDLAKARGLSTVDTVLSVGVKDQRGPLVDDGLEKTKQFAHDFLQALKK
;
A
#
# COMPACT_ATOMS: atom_id res chain seq x y z
N MET A 1 -5.81 0.84 -19.55
CA MET A 1 -6.45 0.16 -18.41
C MET A 1 -6.80 1.18 -17.34
N LYS A 2 -7.61 0.78 -16.40
CA LYS A 2 -7.98 1.61 -15.25
C LYS A 2 -7.51 0.97 -13.96
N GLY A 3 -6.72 1.72 -13.17
CA GLY A 3 -6.24 1.30 -11.86
C GLY A 3 -7.03 1.96 -10.74
N ILE A 4 -7.22 1.25 -9.65
CA ILE A 4 -7.83 1.77 -8.44
C ILE A 4 -6.76 1.77 -7.35
N VAL A 5 -6.57 2.90 -6.68
CA VAL A 5 -5.66 2.99 -5.53
C VAL A 5 -6.50 3.30 -4.30
N VAL A 6 -6.55 2.36 -3.37
CA VAL A 6 -7.36 2.46 -2.14
C VAL A 6 -6.41 2.52 -0.93
N TYR A 7 -6.66 3.43 -0.02
CA TYR A 7 -5.77 3.63 1.12
C TYR A 7 -6.53 3.96 2.40
N ASP A 8 -5.90 3.62 3.55
CA ASP A 8 -6.22 4.19 4.85
C ASP A 8 -5.04 5.06 5.28
N SER A 9 -5.30 6.18 5.92
CA SER A 9 -4.25 7.11 6.36
C SER A 9 -4.70 7.88 7.60
N TYR A 10 -3.80 8.03 8.58
CA TYR A 10 -4.04 8.84 9.78
C TYR A 10 -3.49 10.26 9.65
N PHE A 11 -2.28 10.40 9.12
CA PHE A 11 -1.56 11.68 9.07
C PHE A 11 -1.25 12.16 7.66
N GLY A 12 -1.76 11.47 6.64
CA GLY A 12 -1.57 11.85 5.24
C GLY A 12 -0.37 11.22 4.55
N ASN A 13 0.46 10.45 5.23
CA ASN A 13 1.65 9.84 4.62
C ASN A 13 1.29 8.71 3.66
N THR A 14 0.40 7.81 4.07
CA THR A 14 -0.09 6.74 3.20
C THR A 14 -0.85 7.34 2.01
N LYS A 15 -1.62 8.40 2.25
CA LYS A 15 -2.31 9.14 1.17
C LYS A 15 -1.32 9.67 0.14
N LYS A 16 -0.20 10.24 0.58
CA LYS A 16 0.82 10.80 -0.30
C LYS A 16 1.46 9.72 -1.18
N VAL A 17 1.73 8.54 -0.60
CA VAL A 17 2.19 7.39 -1.37
C VAL A 17 1.13 6.96 -2.39
N ALA A 18 -0.13 6.88 -1.98
CA ALA A 18 -1.24 6.52 -2.87
C ALA A 18 -1.39 7.52 -4.03
N GLU A 19 -1.30 8.81 -3.74
CA GLU A 19 -1.35 9.86 -4.77
C GLU A 19 -0.20 9.73 -5.77
N THR A 20 1.00 9.39 -5.30
CA THR A 20 2.16 9.18 -6.16
C THR A 20 1.97 7.97 -7.07
N ILE A 21 1.36 6.89 -6.57
CA ILE A 21 1.00 5.74 -7.40
C ILE A 21 0.02 6.15 -8.49
N VAL A 22 -1.01 6.93 -8.15
CA VAL A 22 -1.98 7.44 -9.13
C VAL A 22 -1.28 8.27 -10.22
N GLU A 23 -0.37 9.15 -9.82
CA GLU A 23 0.39 9.97 -10.79
C GLU A 23 1.19 9.09 -11.74
N GLN A 24 1.84 8.04 -11.22
CA GLN A 24 2.63 7.13 -12.05
C GLN A 24 1.76 6.33 -13.01
N ILE A 25 0.60 5.86 -12.56
CA ILE A 25 -0.37 5.16 -13.42
C ILE A 25 -0.78 6.05 -14.59
N LYS A 26 -1.12 7.30 -14.30
CA LYS A 26 -1.52 8.29 -15.33
C LYS A 26 -0.37 8.64 -16.27
N ALA A 27 0.85 8.78 -15.73
CA ALA A 27 2.03 9.09 -16.52
C ALA A 27 2.35 7.98 -17.54
N GLU A 28 1.94 6.75 -17.27
CA GLU A 28 2.14 5.62 -18.18
C GLU A 28 0.93 5.36 -19.10
N GLY A 29 -0.01 6.31 -19.17
CA GLY A 29 -1.10 6.29 -20.14
C GLY A 29 -2.36 5.55 -19.70
N HIS A 30 -2.47 5.21 -18.42
CA HIS A 30 -3.65 4.54 -17.86
C HIS A 30 -4.54 5.51 -17.09
N GLU A 31 -5.79 5.12 -16.88
CA GLU A 31 -6.69 5.81 -15.97
C GLU A 31 -6.43 5.35 -14.55
N ALA A 32 -6.65 6.25 -13.57
CA ALA A 32 -6.51 5.92 -12.16
C ALA A 32 -7.55 6.63 -11.32
N GLU A 33 -8.07 5.93 -10.31
CA GLU A 33 -9.00 6.46 -9.34
C GLU A 33 -8.41 6.27 -7.94
N LEU A 34 -8.45 7.34 -7.14
CA LEU A 34 -7.99 7.33 -5.75
C LEU A 34 -9.18 7.24 -4.82
N ARG A 35 -9.16 6.27 -3.88
CA ARG A 35 -10.22 6.10 -2.89
C ARG A 35 -9.66 6.02 -1.48
N SER A 36 -10.24 6.80 -0.56
CA SER A 36 -9.97 6.68 0.87
C SER A 36 -10.91 5.63 1.47
N MET A 37 -10.38 4.73 2.29
CA MET A 37 -11.22 3.77 3.03
C MET A 37 -12.13 4.43 4.07
N ARG A 38 -11.89 5.72 4.36
CA ARG A 38 -12.67 6.50 5.34
C ARG A 38 -13.84 7.24 4.73
N GLU A 39 -13.97 7.20 3.41
CA GLU A 39 -15.05 7.86 2.69
C GLU A 39 -16.03 6.82 2.12
N ASP A 40 -17.29 7.21 2.03
CA ASP A 40 -18.31 6.39 1.38
C ASP A 40 -18.36 6.76 -0.10
N TYR A 41 -18.49 5.76 -0.94
CA TYR A 41 -18.58 5.93 -2.39
C TYR A 41 -19.91 5.35 -2.89
N PRO A 42 -20.53 5.99 -3.90
CA PRO A 42 -21.84 5.55 -4.39
C PRO A 42 -21.80 4.20 -5.08
N SER A 43 -20.62 3.74 -5.49
CA SER A 43 -20.46 2.45 -6.17
C SER A 43 -19.19 1.73 -5.70
N PRO A 44 -19.18 0.38 -5.77
CA PRO A 44 -17.95 -0.37 -5.49
C PRO A 44 -16.83 0.01 -6.46
N PRO A 45 -15.56 -0.20 -6.08
CA PRO A 45 -14.45 0.09 -6.99
C PRO A 45 -14.48 -0.86 -8.19
N GLN A 46 -14.31 -0.31 -9.38
CA GLN A 46 -14.25 -1.07 -10.63
C GLN A 46 -13.05 -0.63 -11.45
N GLY A 47 -12.25 -1.58 -11.88
CA GLY A 47 -11.05 -1.34 -12.67
C GLY A 47 -10.41 -2.63 -13.10
N ASP A 48 -9.22 -2.51 -13.65
CA ASP A 48 -8.46 -3.65 -14.18
C ASP A 48 -7.40 -4.16 -13.20
N PHE A 49 -6.93 -3.31 -12.30
CA PHE A 49 -5.97 -3.66 -11.26
C PHE A 49 -6.16 -2.73 -10.05
N MET A 50 -5.59 -3.13 -8.90
CA MET A 50 -5.76 -2.38 -7.65
C MET A 50 -4.48 -2.32 -6.84
N PHE A 51 -4.24 -1.16 -6.21
CA PHE A 51 -3.24 -1.00 -5.14
C PHE A 51 -3.99 -0.74 -3.84
N VAL A 52 -3.60 -1.45 -2.78
CA VAL A 52 -4.21 -1.29 -1.45
C VAL A 52 -3.12 -0.90 -0.45
N GLY A 53 -3.33 0.20 0.25
CA GLY A 53 -2.34 0.74 1.17
C GLY A 53 -2.85 1.04 2.57
N SER A 54 -1.96 0.88 3.54
CA SER A 54 -2.25 1.06 4.96
C SER A 54 -1.03 1.60 5.71
N PRO A 55 -1.22 2.42 6.76
CA PRO A 55 -0.13 2.65 7.68
C PRO A 55 0.12 1.39 8.50
N ASN A 56 1.38 1.20 8.92
CA ASN A 56 1.73 0.15 9.88
C ASN A 56 1.32 0.62 11.28
N ARG A 57 0.51 -0.21 11.95
CA ARG A 57 0.08 0.02 13.33
C ARG A 57 0.39 -1.24 14.13
N PHE A 58 1.36 -1.13 15.05
CA PHE A 58 1.76 -2.24 15.92
C PHE A 58 2.16 -3.53 15.15
N GLY A 59 2.89 -3.36 14.06
CA GLY A 59 3.39 -4.48 13.25
C GLY A 59 2.35 -5.09 12.32
N GLY A 60 1.23 -4.42 12.12
CA GLY A 60 0.16 -4.87 11.22
C GLY A 60 -0.51 -3.71 10.51
N VAL A 61 -1.47 -4.03 9.65
CA VAL A 61 -2.30 -3.03 8.98
C VAL A 61 -3.49 -2.66 9.85
N THR A 62 -4.14 -1.55 9.52
CA THR A 62 -5.30 -1.08 10.29
C THR A 62 -6.48 -2.04 10.16
N GLY A 63 -7.37 -2.03 11.15
CA GLY A 63 -8.61 -2.79 11.11
C GLY A 63 -9.48 -2.42 9.92
N ARG A 64 -9.47 -1.15 9.53
CA ARG A 64 -10.21 -0.66 8.36
C ARG A 64 -9.69 -1.30 7.07
N THR A 65 -8.35 -1.41 6.92
CA THR A 65 -7.74 -2.07 5.77
C THR A 65 -8.08 -3.55 5.74
N LYS A 66 -8.02 -4.23 6.88
CA LYS A 66 -8.41 -5.64 6.96
C LYS A 66 -9.85 -5.86 6.53
N ARG A 67 -10.77 -5.01 6.99
CA ARG A 67 -12.18 -5.09 6.61
C ARG A 67 -12.37 -4.83 5.11
N PHE A 68 -11.67 -3.86 4.55
CA PHE A 68 -11.73 -3.59 3.12
C PHE A 68 -11.39 -4.84 2.31
N VAL A 69 -10.26 -5.48 2.62
CA VAL A 69 -9.81 -6.69 1.91
C VAL A 69 -10.80 -7.85 2.11
N LYS A 70 -11.31 -8.02 3.33
CA LYS A 70 -12.26 -9.10 3.65
C LYS A 70 -13.61 -8.94 2.96
N HIS A 71 -14.04 -7.70 2.70
CA HIS A 71 -15.35 -7.41 2.11
C HIS A 71 -15.29 -7.04 0.63
N LEU A 72 -14.09 -7.04 0.03
CA LEU A 72 -13.94 -6.78 -1.40
C LEU A 72 -14.65 -7.88 -2.20
N ASP A 73 -15.42 -7.49 -3.21
CA ASP A 73 -16.16 -8.44 -4.02
C ASP A 73 -15.22 -9.33 -4.83
N LEU A 74 -15.10 -10.58 -4.40
CA LEU A 74 -14.21 -11.55 -5.03
C LEU A 74 -14.61 -11.84 -6.46
N ALA A 75 -15.92 -11.88 -6.77
CA ALA A 75 -16.38 -12.14 -8.12
C ALA A 75 -15.89 -11.06 -9.11
N THR A 76 -15.88 -9.81 -8.66
CA THR A 76 -15.37 -8.68 -9.46
C THR A 76 -13.85 -8.69 -9.59
N TRP A 77 -13.14 -9.01 -8.50
CA TRP A 77 -11.69 -8.82 -8.44
C TRP A 77 -10.84 -10.08 -8.64
N LYS A 78 -11.46 -11.25 -8.70
CA LYS A 78 -10.75 -12.49 -8.97
C LYS A 78 -10.06 -12.42 -10.35
N GLY A 79 -8.77 -12.72 -10.38
CA GLY A 79 -7.99 -12.69 -11.62
C GLY A 79 -7.48 -11.30 -12.01
N LYS A 80 -7.87 -10.25 -11.29
CA LYS A 80 -7.36 -8.90 -11.55
C LYS A 80 -6.15 -8.63 -10.64
N PRO A 81 -5.01 -8.19 -11.21
CA PRO A 81 -3.79 -8.00 -10.42
C PRO A 81 -3.96 -7.00 -9.29
N MET A 82 -3.40 -7.33 -8.13
CA MET A 82 -3.44 -6.48 -6.94
C MET A 82 -2.04 -6.39 -6.34
N ALA A 83 -1.67 -5.20 -5.87
CA ALA A 83 -0.44 -4.98 -5.12
C ALA A 83 -0.76 -4.26 -3.81
N VAL A 84 0.08 -4.44 -2.80
CA VAL A 84 -0.10 -3.83 -1.49
C VAL A 84 1.09 -2.98 -1.11
N PHE A 85 0.83 -1.93 -0.32
CA PHE A 85 1.88 -1.04 0.19
C PHE A 85 1.56 -0.59 1.61
N THR A 86 2.60 -0.26 2.36
CA THR A 86 2.46 0.30 3.70
C THR A 86 3.41 1.47 3.91
N THR A 87 3.07 2.35 4.84
CA THR A 87 4.00 3.34 5.38
C THR A 87 4.35 2.92 6.81
N VAL A 88 5.62 3.08 7.17
CA VAL A 88 6.15 2.61 8.46
C VAL A 88 6.95 3.72 9.14
N ALA A 89 6.74 3.91 10.44
CA ALA A 89 7.49 4.90 11.21
C ALA A 89 8.97 4.50 11.29
N SER A 90 9.84 5.51 11.22
CA SER A 90 11.27 5.32 11.42
C SER A 90 11.58 4.85 12.84
N PRO A 91 12.78 4.25 13.08
CA PRO A 91 13.20 3.88 14.42
C PRO A 91 13.17 5.06 15.38
N PRO A 92 13.02 4.81 16.70
CA PRO A 92 13.10 5.89 17.70
C PRO A 92 14.38 6.71 17.54
N LYS A 93 14.28 8.02 17.75
CA LYS A 93 15.43 8.92 17.72
C LYS A 93 16.27 8.72 18.98
N GLY A 94 17.60 8.79 18.83
CA GLY A 94 18.55 8.68 19.93
C GLY A 94 19.44 7.44 19.82
N GLU A 95 20.19 7.15 20.90
CA GLU A 95 21.01 5.95 20.93
C GLU A 95 20.13 4.71 20.99
N VAL A 96 20.17 3.93 19.91
CA VAL A 96 19.40 2.69 19.78
C VAL A 96 20.40 1.55 19.70
N THR A 97 20.21 0.52 20.52
CA THR A 97 21.04 -0.68 20.42
C THR A 97 20.76 -1.38 19.07
N GLU A 98 21.76 -2.13 18.59
CA GLU A 98 21.61 -2.93 17.38
C GLU A 98 20.40 -3.88 17.50
N LYS A 99 20.20 -4.46 18.68
CA LYS A 99 19.05 -5.33 18.96
C LYS A 99 17.71 -4.60 18.81
N GLN A 100 17.63 -3.34 19.29
CA GLN A 100 16.42 -2.52 19.15
C GLN A 100 16.17 -2.18 17.67
N ASN A 101 17.21 -1.87 16.91
CA ASN A 101 17.12 -1.60 15.48
C ASN A 101 16.63 -2.83 14.72
N GLN A 102 17.17 -4.01 15.00
CA GLN A 102 16.74 -5.26 14.37
C GLN A 102 15.29 -5.59 14.70
N SER A 103 14.89 -5.38 15.95
CA SER A 103 13.49 -5.58 16.39
C SER A 103 12.55 -4.63 15.67
N HIS A 104 12.96 -3.36 15.52
CA HIS A 104 12.17 -2.36 14.80
C HIS A 104 12.03 -2.71 13.32
N GLU A 105 13.11 -3.10 12.65
CA GLU A 105 13.08 -3.51 11.24
C GLU A 105 12.15 -4.68 11.03
N LYS A 106 12.23 -5.73 11.86
CA LYS A 106 11.32 -6.86 11.83
C LYS A 106 9.87 -6.43 11.94
N TRP A 107 9.60 -5.56 12.90
CA TRP A 107 8.26 -5.06 13.18
C TRP A 107 7.75 -4.16 12.05
N ALA A 108 8.59 -3.24 11.57
CA ALA A 108 8.23 -2.27 10.55
C ALA A 108 7.93 -2.92 9.20
N LEU A 109 8.68 -3.96 8.83
CA LEU A 109 8.55 -4.62 7.53
C LEU A 109 7.51 -5.74 7.52
N ARG A 110 6.83 -5.99 8.63
CA ARG A 110 5.89 -7.12 8.75
C ARG A 110 4.53 -6.83 8.14
N ALA A 111 4.07 -5.59 8.18
CA ALA A 111 2.69 -5.24 7.82
C ALA A 111 2.35 -5.50 6.35
N ALA A 112 3.23 -5.10 5.43
CA ALA A 112 2.97 -5.28 4.00
C ALA A 112 2.90 -6.75 3.59
N PRO A 113 3.85 -7.62 3.99
CA PRO A 113 3.71 -9.06 3.73
C PRO A 113 2.45 -9.67 4.35
N LYS A 114 2.05 -9.25 5.54
CA LYS A 114 0.81 -9.75 6.17
C LYS A 114 -0.42 -9.35 5.37
N LEU A 115 -0.46 -8.12 4.86
CA LEU A 115 -1.57 -7.65 4.03
C LEU A 115 -1.63 -8.43 2.72
N ARG A 116 -0.48 -8.65 2.08
CA ARG A 116 -0.38 -9.49 0.89
C ARG A 116 -0.94 -10.88 1.14
N ASP A 117 -0.50 -11.51 2.23
CA ASP A 117 -0.91 -12.88 2.55
C ASP A 117 -2.41 -12.97 2.90
N LEU A 118 -2.95 -11.95 3.57
CA LEU A 118 -4.39 -11.84 3.83
C LEU A 118 -5.19 -11.79 2.53
N ALA A 119 -4.74 -10.97 1.57
CA ALA A 119 -5.38 -10.85 0.27
C ALA A 119 -5.31 -12.16 -0.51
N LYS A 120 -4.15 -12.82 -0.52
CA LYS A 120 -3.97 -14.13 -1.18
C LYS A 120 -4.85 -15.19 -0.54
N ALA A 121 -4.97 -15.21 0.78
CA ALA A 121 -5.82 -16.17 1.49
C ALA A 121 -7.29 -16.01 1.13
N ARG A 122 -7.71 -14.80 0.72
CA ARG A 122 -9.06 -14.52 0.24
C ARG A 122 -9.29 -14.98 -1.20
N GLY A 123 -8.24 -15.35 -1.93
CA GLY A 123 -8.31 -15.70 -3.35
C GLY A 123 -8.11 -14.54 -4.31
N LEU A 124 -7.66 -13.38 -3.80
CA LEU A 124 -7.33 -12.22 -4.64
C LEU A 124 -5.98 -12.44 -5.34
N SER A 125 -5.87 -11.96 -6.58
CA SER A 125 -4.68 -12.15 -7.43
C SER A 125 -3.58 -11.16 -7.06
N THR A 126 -2.99 -11.33 -5.87
CA THR A 126 -2.04 -10.40 -5.28
C THR A 126 -0.62 -10.76 -5.70
N VAL A 127 0.15 -9.77 -6.17
CA VAL A 127 1.55 -9.98 -6.53
C VAL A 127 2.41 -10.16 -5.28
N ASP A 128 3.54 -10.85 -5.44
CA ASP A 128 4.43 -11.16 -4.30
C ASP A 128 5.18 -9.94 -3.78
N THR A 129 5.58 -9.04 -4.67
CA THR A 129 6.32 -7.83 -4.31
C THR A 129 5.45 -6.85 -3.54
N VAL A 130 5.95 -6.35 -2.43
CA VAL A 130 5.27 -5.35 -1.60
C VAL A 130 6.11 -4.09 -1.51
N LEU A 131 5.47 -2.95 -1.22
CA LEU A 131 6.14 -1.68 -0.98
C LEU A 131 5.99 -1.30 0.48
N SER A 132 7.09 -0.95 1.13
CA SER A 132 7.08 -0.34 2.46
C SER A 132 7.86 0.98 2.37
N VAL A 133 7.19 2.09 2.70
CA VAL A 133 7.80 3.42 2.64
C VAL A 133 7.99 3.96 4.05
N GLY A 134 9.23 4.34 4.38
CA GLY A 134 9.55 4.89 5.68
C GLY A 134 9.00 6.29 5.90
N VAL A 135 8.64 6.59 7.14
CA VAL A 135 8.22 7.91 7.60
C VAL A 135 9.22 8.37 8.66
N LYS A 136 9.73 9.60 8.53
CA LYS A 136 10.78 10.11 9.43
C LYS A 136 10.33 10.22 10.89
N ASP A 137 9.04 10.52 11.09
CA ASP A 137 8.42 10.62 12.42
C ASP A 137 6.98 10.08 12.27
N GLN A 138 6.30 9.91 13.39
CA GLN A 138 4.92 9.38 13.41
C GLN A 138 3.99 10.14 12.46
N ARG A 139 4.15 11.44 12.35
CA ARG A 139 3.32 12.32 11.51
C ARG A 139 3.94 12.68 10.16
N GLY A 140 5.14 12.17 9.88
CA GLY A 140 5.83 12.49 8.65
C GLY A 140 7.07 13.37 8.86
N PRO A 141 7.67 13.87 7.79
CA PRO A 141 7.37 13.52 6.39
C PRO A 141 7.87 12.12 6.03
N LEU A 142 7.58 11.70 4.80
CA LEU A 142 8.16 10.47 4.24
C LEU A 142 9.68 10.61 4.14
N VAL A 143 10.39 9.48 4.19
CA VAL A 143 11.84 9.47 3.98
C VAL A 143 12.18 10.02 2.58
N ASP A 144 13.40 10.54 2.40
CA ASP A 144 13.77 11.30 1.21
C ASP A 144 13.62 10.52 -0.10
N ASP A 145 13.89 9.22 -0.10
CA ASP A 145 13.77 8.36 -1.28
C ASP A 145 12.41 7.66 -1.39
N GLY A 146 11.48 7.95 -0.49
CA GLY A 146 10.21 7.23 -0.38
C GLY A 146 9.35 7.32 -1.63
N LEU A 147 9.22 8.52 -2.20
CA LEU A 147 8.39 8.74 -3.40
C LEU A 147 9.04 8.17 -4.65
N GLU A 148 10.37 8.19 -4.75
CA GLU A 148 11.06 7.55 -5.87
C GLU A 148 10.90 6.03 -5.84
N LYS A 149 11.00 5.42 -4.67
CA LYS A 149 10.72 3.99 -4.49
C LYS A 149 9.27 3.66 -4.87
N THR A 150 8.35 4.54 -4.52
CA THR A 150 6.92 4.39 -4.84
C THR A 150 6.70 4.39 -6.36
N LYS A 151 7.31 5.34 -7.07
CA LYS A 151 7.21 5.42 -8.52
C LYS A 151 7.79 4.17 -9.18
N GLN A 152 8.94 3.71 -8.72
CA GLN A 152 9.58 2.51 -9.25
C GLN A 152 8.72 1.27 -9.03
N PHE A 153 8.15 1.14 -7.85
CA PHE A 153 7.24 0.03 -7.52
C PHE A 153 6.03 0.01 -8.45
N ALA A 154 5.38 1.15 -8.63
CA ALA A 154 4.22 1.25 -9.52
C ALA A 154 4.61 0.98 -10.98
N HIS A 155 5.75 1.52 -11.42
CA HIS A 155 6.27 1.27 -12.77
C HIS A 155 6.50 -0.22 -13.01
N ASP A 156 7.19 -0.89 -12.09
CA ASP A 156 7.49 -2.33 -12.22
C ASP A 156 6.21 -3.17 -12.27
N PHE A 157 5.22 -2.82 -11.44
CA PHE A 157 3.91 -3.47 -11.47
C PHE A 157 3.24 -3.31 -12.85
N LEU A 158 3.21 -2.09 -13.37
CA LEU A 158 2.59 -1.79 -14.66
C LEU A 158 3.30 -2.49 -15.83
N GLN A 159 4.63 -2.56 -15.78
CA GLN A 159 5.40 -3.26 -16.81
C GLN A 159 5.11 -4.77 -16.78
N ALA A 160 4.93 -5.34 -15.60
CA ALA A 160 4.56 -6.76 -15.48
C ALA A 160 3.19 -7.07 -16.09
N LEU A 161 2.26 -6.11 -16.07
CA LEU A 161 0.94 -6.28 -16.70
C LEU A 161 1.00 -6.39 -18.23
N LYS A 162 2.05 -5.87 -18.84
CA LYS A 162 2.23 -5.88 -20.31
C LYS A 162 2.74 -7.20 -20.86
N LYS A 163 3.18 -8.09 -19.97
CA LYS A 163 3.76 -9.39 -20.36
C LYS A 163 2.70 -10.49 -20.48
#